data_56add81d7114ce3e3b80729eb86b91f8
#
_entry.id   56add81d7114ce3e3b80729eb86b91f8
#
_cell.length_a   1.000
_cell.length_b   1.000
_cell.length_c   1.000
_cell.angle_alpha   90.00
_cell.angle_beta   90.00
_cell.angle_gamma   90.00
#
_symmetry.space_group_name_H-M   'P 1'
#
loop_
_entity.id
_entity.type
_entity.pdbx_description
1 polymer ?
#
loop_
_entity_poly.entity_id
_entity_poly.type
_entity_poly.pdbx_seq_one_letter_code
_entity_poly.pdbx_strand_id
1 'polypeptide(L)'
;VPAGTEIETLALDADESGFTFIAKYGFLGANAFDFPVVFDGVNTEGLYFGAFYFATEAVFGEVADDNRDRAVSSDELGNWVLGQFATVEEVRAALPKIEVVGTYVDVIDGFAPFHYLIVDASGAAIVVEYTARGLAIHDNPVNAITNDPTFDWHLTNLSNYIGLQAENRETITVGDLTLDRKSVV
;
A
#
# COMPACT_ATOMS: atom_id res chain seq x y z
N VAL A 1 6.30 -3.48 17.74
CA VAL A 1 7.44 -2.55 17.91
C VAL A 1 7.07 -1.51 18.97
N PRO A 2 7.78 -1.38 20.10
CA PRO A 2 7.58 -0.33 21.09
C PRO A 2 8.00 1.07 20.56
N ALA A 3 7.37 2.12 21.10
CA ALA A 3 7.88 3.48 20.90
C ALA A 3 9.30 3.61 21.48
N GLY A 4 10.15 4.39 20.82
CA GLY A 4 11.57 4.54 21.17
C GLY A 4 12.50 3.51 20.54
N THR A 5 11.96 2.53 19.79
CA THR A 5 12.79 1.58 19.03
C THR A 5 13.47 2.29 17.86
N GLU A 6 14.76 2.06 17.72
CA GLU A 6 15.52 2.48 16.53
C GLU A 6 15.30 1.47 15.40
N ILE A 7 14.96 1.97 14.21
CA ILE A 7 14.67 1.20 13.01
C ILE A 7 15.55 1.74 11.89
N GLU A 8 16.30 0.85 11.25
CA GLU A 8 17.09 1.12 10.06
C GLU A 8 16.32 0.66 8.82
N THR A 9 16.20 1.51 7.81
CA THR A 9 15.61 1.16 6.52
C THR A 9 16.60 0.41 5.64
N LEU A 10 16.11 -0.39 4.69
CA LEU A 10 16.90 -1.28 3.82
C LEU A 10 17.67 -2.38 4.58
N ALA A 11 17.23 -2.69 5.82
CA ALA A 11 17.85 -3.72 6.64
C ALA A 11 17.70 -5.16 6.08
N LEU A 12 16.86 -5.33 5.06
CA LEU A 12 16.68 -6.62 4.38
C LEU A 12 17.82 -6.94 3.41
N ASP A 13 18.55 -5.94 2.95
CA ASP A 13 19.74 -6.11 2.13
C ASP A 13 21.00 -5.79 2.95
N ALA A 14 21.86 -6.80 3.14
CA ALA A 14 23.04 -6.68 4.00
C ALA A 14 24.10 -5.69 3.48
N ASP A 15 24.07 -5.38 2.20
CA ASP A 15 25.03 -4.48 1.53
C ASP A 15 24.52 -3.05 1.38
N GLU A 16 23.25 -2.80 1.67
CA GLU A 16 22.61 -1.50 1.50
C GLU A 16 21.82 -1.11 2.76
N SER A 17 22.08 0.08 3.28
CA SER A 17 21.32 0.66 4.38
C SER A 17 20.73 2.00 3.95
N GLY A 18 19.49 2.27 4.39
CA GLY A 18 18.83 3.55 4.22
C GLY A 18 19.13 4.52 5.37
N PHE A 19 18.15 5.27 5.78
CA PHE A 19 18.26 6.10 6.96
C PHE A 19 17.71 5.38 8.19
N THR A 20 18.20 5.79 9.35
CA THR A 20 17.72 5.29 10.65
C THR A 20 16.74 6.29 11.26
N PHE A 21 15.66 5.78 11.84
CA PHE A 21 14.71 6.60 12.59
C PHE A 21 14.31 5.94 13.92
N ILE A 22 13.87 6.76 14.86
CA ILE A 22 13.34 6.28 16.14
C ILE A 22 11.82 6.30 16.05
N ALA A 23 11.16 5.17 16.29
CA ALA A 23 9.71 5.07 16.31
C ALA A 23 9.13 5.98 17.39
N LYS A 24 8.40 7.01 17.01
CA LYS A 24 7.67 7.91 17.91
C LYS A 24 6.49 7.21 18.55
N TYR A 25 5.84 6.36 17.79
CA TYR A 25 4.65 5.61 18.20
C TYR A 25 4.94 4.11 18.22
N GLY A 26 4.43 3.43 19.22
CA GLY A 26 4.42 1.97 19.23
C GLY A 26 3.43 1.44 18.18
N PHE A 27 3.75 0.34 17.53
CA PHE A 27 2.88 -0.28 16.55
C PHE A 27 2.89 -1.80 16.62
N LEU A 28 1.81 -2.41 16.15
CA LEU A 28 1.62 -3.84 16.01
C LEU A 28 1.13 -4.14 14.60
N GLY A 29 1.64 -5.21 14.02
CA GLY A 29 1.20 -5.63 12.68
C GLY A 29 1.53 -7.08 12.36
N ALA A 30 0.97 -7.54 11.25
CA ALA A 30 1.31 -8.80 10.62
C ALA A 30 2.50 -8.60 9.68
N ASN A 31 3.41 -9.56 9.72
CA ASN A 31 4.53 -9.68 8.78
C ASN A 31 4.36 -10.90 7.88
N ALA A 32 5.25 -11.05 6.92
CA ALA A 32 5.38 -12.27 6.13
C ALA A 32 6.85 -12.72 6.13
N PHE A 33 7.06 -14.04 5.99
CA PHE A 33 8.39 -14.67 5.87
C PHE A 33 9.34 -14.40 7.04
N ASP A 34 8.82 -14.10 8.24
CA ASP A 34 9.60 -13.73 9.43
C ASP A 34 10.48 -12.48 9.28
N PHE A 35 10.24 -11.65 8.26
CA PHE A 35 10.92 -10.37 8.11
C PHE A 35 10.40 -9.33 9.11
N PRO A 36 11.25 -8.41 9.60
CA PRO A 36 10.86 -7.39 10.57
C PRO A 36 10.10 -6.21 9.93
N VAL A 37 9.19 -6.50 9.01
CA VAL A 37 8.38 -5.54 8.25
C VAL A 37 6.91 -5.71 8.55
N VAL A 38 6.12 -4.64 8.39
CA VAL A 38 4.67 -4.67 8.61
C VAL A 38 3.94 -4.45 7.30
N PHE A 39 3.17 -5.47 6.89
CA PHE A 39 2.29 -5.39 5.73
C PHE A 39 0.85 -5.01 6.08
N ASP A 40 0.42 -5.24 7.31
CA ASP A 40 -0.89 -4.87 7.84
C ASP A 40 -0.75 -4.55 9.33
N GLY A 41 -1.08 -3.34 9.75
CA GLY A 41 -0.83 -2.96 11.12
C GLY A 41 -1.48 -1.66 11.56
N VAL A 42 -1.37 -1.38 12.85
CA VAL A 42 -1.91 -0.17 13.48
C VAL A 42 -0.94 0.33 14.56
N ASN A 43 -0.84 1.64 14.72
CA ASN A 43 -0.06 2.25 15.78
C ASN A 43 -0.92 2.70 16.98
N THR A 44 -0.26 3.21 18.04
CA THR A 44 -0.91 3.67 19.27
C THR A 44 -1.84 4.87 19.09
N GLU A 45 -1.70 5.62 18.00
CA GLU A 45 -2.56 6.76 17.66
C GLU A 45 -3.76 6.36 16.79
N GLY A 46 -3.88 5.07 16.43
CA GLY A 46 -4.94 4.55 15.59
C GLY A 46 -4.72 4.76 14.09
N LEU A 47 -3.49 5.10 13.68
CA LEU A 47 -3.13 5.09 12.27
C LEU A 47 -2.96 3.65 11.81
N TYR A 48 -3.71 3.25 10.79
CA TYR A 48 -3.66 1.97 10.12
C TYR A 48 -2.83 2.07 8.83
N PHE A 49 -2.10 1.01 8.53
CA PHE A 49 -1.39 0.79 7.28
C PHE A 49 -1.67 -0.61 6.75
N GLY A 50 -1.95 -0.75 5.47
CA GLY A 50 -2.09 -2.02 4.78
C GLY A 50 -1.42 -2.01 3.41
N ALA A 51 -0.67 -3.06 3.08
CA ALA A 51 -0.05 -3.27 1.78
C ALA A 51 -0.86 -4.28 0.97
N PHE A 52 -1.14 -3.96 -0.29
CA PHE A 52 -1.93 -4.77 -1.21
C PHE A 52 -1.13 -5.03 -2.48
N TYR A 53 -1.36 -6.19 -3.11
CA TYR A 53 -0.59 -6.61 -4.27
C TYR A 53 -0.91 -5.75 -5.50
N PHE A 54 0.16 -5.25 -6.15
CA PHE A 54 0.07 -4.27 -7.24
C PHE A 54 1.06 -4.58 -8.36
N ALA A 55 1.14 -5.86 -8.74
CA ALA A 55 2.21 -6.43 -9.55
C ALA A 55 2.30 -5.88 -10.97
N THR A 56 1.17 -5.46 -11.56
CA THR A 56 1.15 -5.00 -12.96
C THR A 56 1.51 -3.53 -13.13
N GLU A 57 1.47 -2.75 -12.04
CA GLU A 57 1.58 -1.30 -12.08
C GLU A 57 2.73 -0.73 -11.24
N ALA A 58 3.20 -1.47 -10.21
CA ALA A 58 4.20 -0.99 -9.28
C ALA A 58 5.54 -0.71 -9.96
N VAL A 59 6.05 0.51 -9.77
CA VAL A 59 7.39 0.93 -10.18
C VAL A 59 7.99 1.76 -9.06
N PHE A 60 9.08 1.25 -8.47
CA PHE A 60 9.81 1.93 -7.41
C PHE A 60 11.14 2.49 -7.93
N GLY A 61 11.71 3.42 -7.16
CA GLY A 61 13.06 3.90 -7.39
C GLY A 61 14.12 2.83 -7.11
N GLU A 62 15.35 3.17 -7.41
CA GLU A 62 16.53 2.37 -7.07
C GLU A 62 17.34 3.10 -6.00
N VAL A 63 18.06 2.36 -5.16
CA VAL A 63 18.98 2.92 -4.19
C VAL A 63 20.18 3.52 -4.92
N ALA A 64 20.53 4.76 -4.60
CA ALA A 64 21.68 5.46 -5.13
C ALA A 64 22.37 6.28 -4.01
N ASP A 65 23.61 6.70 -4.23
CA ASP A 65 24.37 7.43 -3.22
C ASP A 65 23.71 8.77 -2.83
N ASP A 66 22.97 9.39 -3.74
CA ASP A 66 22.30 10.69 -3.54
C ASP A 66 20.90 10.60 -2.93
N ASN A 67 20.33 9.40 -2.78
CA ASN A 67 19.02 9.20 -2.16
C ASN A 67 19.01 8.28 -0.93
N ARG A 68 20.15 7.66 -0.60
CA ARG A 68 20.29 6.66 0.46
C ARG A 68 19.88 7.16 1.85
N ASP A 69 20.11 8.42 2.14
CA ASP A 69 19.76 9.09 3.40
C ASP A 69 18.25 9.34 3.57
N ARG A 70 17.44 9.05 2.54
CA ARG A 70 15.99 9.14 2.54
C ARG A 70 15.29 7.94 1.87
N ALA A 71 16.06 6.89 1.58
CA ALA A 71 15.55 5.69 0.94
C ALA A 71 14.82 4.77 1.94
N VAL A 72 13.63 4.33 1.57
CA VAL A 72 12.81 3.36 2.31
C VAL A 72 12.43 2.24 1.36
N SER A 73 12.67 1.00 1.74
CA SER A 73 12.20 -0.14 0.96
C SER A 73 10.67 -0.17 0.87
N SER A 74 10.15 -0.59 -0.26
CA SER A 74 8.71 -0.81 -0.44
C SER A 74 8.12 -1.74 0.62
N ASP A 75 8.91 -2.67 1.15
CA ASP A 75 8.52 -3.62 2.21
C ASP A 75 8.49 -2.96 3.59
N GLU A 76 9.35 -1.97 3.82
CA GLU A 76 9.53 -1.32 5.13
C GLU A 76 8.68 -0.05 5.29
N LEU A 77 7.98 0.38 4.23
CA LEU A 77 7.16 1.59 4.28
C LEU A 77 6.15 1.58 5.43
N GLY A 78 5.61 0.40 5.76
CA GLY A 78 4.71 0.23 6.91
C GLY A 78 5.35 0.56 8.24
N ASN A 79 6.60 0.14 8.45
CA ASN A 79 7.36 0.44 9.67
C ASN A 79 7.56 1.96 9.83
N TRP A 80 7.93 2.64 8.74
CA TRP A 80 8.16 4.08 8.75
C TRP A 80 6.85 4.86 8.97
N VAL A 81 5.78 4.51 8.26
CA VAL A 81 4.47 5.15 8.40
C VAL A 81 3.95 5.00 9.82
N LEU A 82 3.86 3.77 10.32
CA LEU A 82 3.30 3.50 11.65
C LEU A 82 4.19 4.02 12.79
N GLY A 83 5.51 4.02 12.58
CA GLY A 83 6.46 4.51 13.58
C GLY A 83 6.53 6.03 13.69
N GLN A 84 6.23 6.78 12.62
CA GLN A 84 6.50 8.22 12.58
C GLN A 84 5.28 9.12 12.63
N PHE A 85 4.10 8.66 12.21
CA PHE A 85 2.93 9.51 11.99
C PHE A 85 1.71 9.06 12.79
N ALA A 86 0.84 10.03 13.09
CA ALA A 86 -0.43 9.83 13.77
C ALA A 86 -1.64 10.02 12.82
N THR A 87 -1.45 10.77 11.73
CA THR A 87 -2.55 11.17 10.85
C THR A 87 -2.22 10.96 9.38
N VAL A 88 -3.25 10.78 8.57
CA VAL A 88 -3.16 10.72 7.10
C VAL A 88 -2.52 11.99 6.53
N GLU A 89 -2.82 13.15 7.07
CA GLU A 89 -2.26 14.41 6.59
C GLU A 89 -0.76 14.52 6.82
N GLU A 90 -0.26 14.05 7.98
CA GLU A 90 1.18 13.99 8.25
C GLU A 90 1.89 13.06 7.27
N VAL A 91 1.32 11.88 6.97
CA VAL A 91 1.85 10.95 5.98
C VAL A 91 1.88 11.58 4.60
N ARG A 92 0.78 12.18 4.17
CA ARG A 92 0.66 12.87 2.87
C ARG A 92 1.76 13.93 2.68
N ALA A 93 2.04 14.70 3.73
CA ALA A 93 3.05 15.75 3.70
C ALA A 93 4.50 15.21 3.73
N ALA A 94 4.69 13.99 4.21
CA ALA A 94 6.00 13.37 4.38
C ALA A 94 6.43 12.51 3.18
N LEU A 95 5.50 11.77 2.57
CA LEU A 95 5.78 10.84 1.44
C LEU A 95 6.63 11.47 0.31
N PRO A 96 6.38 12.72 -0.14
CA PRO A 96 7.19 13.31 -1.19
C PRO A 96 8.65 13.64 -0.80
N LYS A 97 9.02 13.45 0.47
CA LYS A 97 10.37 13.77 0.99
C LYS A 97 11.27 12.55 1.09
N ILE A 98 10.73 11.37 0.96
CA ILE A 98 11.45 10.10 0.93
C ILE A 98 11.49 9.55 -0.49
N GLU A 99 12.40 8.61 -0.70
CA GLU A 99 12.46 7.80 -1.92
C GLU A 99 12.03 6.38 -1.55
N VAL A 100 10.93 5.90 -2.12
CA VAL A 100 10.54 4.50 -1.96
C VAL A 100 11.20 3.69 -3.06
N VAL A 101 11.98 2.69 -2.65
CA VAL A 101 12.82 1.88 -3.52
C VAL A 101 12.38 0.43 -3.50
N GLY A 102 12.59 -0.26 -4.62
CA GLY A 102 12.38 -1.71 -4.72
C GLY A 102 13.64 -2.44 -4.30
N THR A 103 13.59 -3.15 -3.17
CA THR A 103 14.67 -4.06 -2.75
C THR A 103 14.38 -5.48 -3.20
N TYR A 104 15.43 -6.22 -3.57
CA TYR A 104 15.27 -7.61 -3.99
C TYR A 104 15.03 -8.51 -2.78
N VAL A 105 14.00 -9.35 -2.86
CA VAL A 105 13.60 -10.30 -1.84
C VAL A 105 13.68 -11.70 -2.42
N ASP A 106 14.67 -12.49 -1.96
CA ASP A 106 14.99 -13.82 -2.50
C ASP A 106 13.80 -14.78 -2.55
N VAL A 107 12.94 -14.75 -1.52
CA VAL A 107 11.82 -15.69 -1.39
C VAL A 107 10.73 -15.50 -2.45
N ILE A 108 10.66 -14.32 -3.06
CA ILE A 108 9.71 -13.99 -4.14
C ILE A 108 10.38 -13.74 -5.49
N ASP A 109 11.72 -13.89 -5.56
CA ASP A 109 12.55 -13.65 -6.75
C ASP A 109 12.28 -12.28 -7.40
N GLY A 110 12.27 -11.22 -6.59
CA GLY A 110 11.98 -9.87 -7.04
C GLY A 110 11.74 -8.87 -5.91
N PHE A 111 11.24 -7.69 -6.21
CA PHE A 111 10.76 -6.74 -5.21
C PHE A 111 9.28 -6.99 -4.89
N ALA A 112 8.85 -6.59 -3.70
CA ALA A 112 7.45 -6.68 -3.30
C ALA A 112 6.61 -5.57 -3.95
N PRO A 113 5.76 -5.89 -4.95
CA PRO A 113 5.01 -4.91 -5.71
C PRO A 113 3.71 -4.55 -4.99
N PHE A 114 3.76 -3.52 -4.17
CA PHE A 114 2.62 -3.08 -3.36
C PHE A 114 2.12 -1.69 -3.74
N HIS A 115 0.83 -1.45 -3.46
CA HIS A 115 0.26 -0.16 -3.16
C HIS A 115 -0.35 -0.19 -1.75
N TYR A 116 -0.66 0.96 -1.18
CA TYR A 116 -0.86 1.04 0.25
C TYR A 116 -2.14 1.78 0.60
N LEU A 117 -2.86 1.26 1.61
CA LEU A 117 -3.97 1.95 2.27
C LEU A 117 -3.48 2.51 3.60
N ILE A 118 -3.78 3.77 3.85
CA ILE A 118 -3.50 4.43 5.12
C ILE A 118 -4.78 5.08 5.61
N VAL A 119 -5.16 4.78 6.86
CA VAL A 119 -6.38 5.30 7.47
C VAL A 119 -6.05 5.79 8.88
N ASP A 120 -6.54 6.95 9.28
CA ASP A 120 -6.34 7.44 10.64
C ASP A 120 -7.61 7.35 11.50
N ALA A 121 -7.46 7.64 12.80
CA ALA A 121 -8.55 7.59 13.78
C ALA A 121 -9.71 8.54 13.49
N SER A 122 -9.53 9.55 12.64
CA SER A 122 -10.62 10.44 12.20
C SER A 122 -11.49 9.81 11.09
N GLY A 123 -11.02 8.72 10.49
CA GLY A 123 -11.61 8.08 9.33
C GLY A 123 -11.13 8.67 7.99
N ALA A 124 -10.15 9.58 8.01
CA ALA A 124 -9.48 9.99 6.77
C ALA A 124 -8.70 8.80 6.19
N ALA A 125 -8.82 8.61 4.88
CA ALA A 125 -8.23 7.48 4.18
C ALA A 125 -7.57 7.90 2.88
N ILE A 126 -6.38 7.38 2.61
CA ILE A 126 -5.66 7.56 1.34
C ILE A 126 -5.17 6.23 0.79
N VAL A 127 -5.04 6.19 -0.54
CA VAL A 127 -4.31 5.15 -1.26
C VAL A 127 -3.06 5.76 -1.85
N VAL A 128 -1.93 5.09 -1.63
CA VAL A 128 -0.60 5.52 -2.11
C VAL A 128 -0.11 4.54 -3.15
N GLU A 129 0.21 5.02 -4.33
CA GLU A 129 0.67 4.23 -5.46
C GLU A 129 1.97 4.79 -6.03
N TYR A 130 2.92 3.90 -6.30
CA TYR A 130 4.14 4.19 -7.05
C TYR A 130 4.07 3.47 -8.39
N THR A 131 3.98 4.23 -9.47
CA THR A 131 3.83 3.70 -10.83
C THR A 131 4.86 4.33 -11.77
N ALA A 132 4.89 3.93 -13.04
CA ALA A 132 5.71 4.59 -14.06
C ALA A 132 5.41 6.10 -14.21
N ARG A 133 4.29 6.58 -13.67
CA ARG A 133 3.93 8.01 -13.61
C ARG A 133 4.46 8.72 -12.34
N GLY A 134 5.13 7.97 -11.46
CA GLY A 134 5.61 8.44 -10.16
C GLY A 134 4.64 8.19 -9.01
N LEU A 135 4.86 8.88 -7.89
CA LEU A 135 4.02 8.84 -6.70
C LEU A 135 2.64 9.45 -6.97
N ALA A 136 1.59 8.70 -6.68
CA ALA A 136 0.21 9.17 -6.62
C ALA A 136 -0.36 8.95 -5.21
N ILE A 137 -1.05 9.97 -4.67
CA ILE A 137 -1.73 9.91 -3.37
C ILE A 137 -3.19 10.27 -3.62
N HIS A 138 -4.06 9.27 -3.54
CA HIS A 138 -5.49 9.41 -3.79
C HIS A 138 -6.25 9.51 -2.46
N ASP A 139 -7.22 10.43 -2.38
CA ASP A 139 -8.23 10.34 -1.33
C ASP A 139 -9.08 9.09 -1.56
N ASN A 140 -9.38 8.35 -0.49
CA ASN A 140 -10.18 7.14 -0.58
C ASN A 140 -11.62 7.37 -0.08
N PRO A 141 -12.54 7.82 -0.93
CA PRO A 141 -13.91 8.15 -0.53
C PRO A 141 -14.78 6.91 -0.28
N VAL A 142 -14.29 5.72 -0.63
CA VAL A 142 -15.06 4.47 -0.51
C VAL A 142 -14.60 3.60 0.67
N ASN A 143 -13.52 3.99 1.35
CA ASN A 143 -12.93 3.25 2.48
C ASN A 143 -12.62 1.77 2.16
N ALA A 144 -12.28 1.49 0.91
CA ALA A 144 -11.96 0.16 0.43
C ALA A 144 -10.83 0.22 -0.59
N ILE A 145 -10.06 -0.83 -0.66
CA ILE A 145 -9.02 -1.07 -1.66
C ILE A 145 -8.99 -2.57 -1.98
N THR A 146 -8.49 -2.90 -3.13
CA THR A 146 -8.14 -4.26 -3.53
C THR A 146 -6.80 -4.23 -4.26
N ASN A 147 -6.35 -5.35 -4.79
CA ASN A 147 -5.13 -5.46 -5.60
C ASN A 147 -5.26 -4.68 -6.92
N ASP A 148 -4.38 -4.97 -7.91
CA ASP A 148 -4.47 -4.39 -9.26
C ASP A 148 -5.90 -4.23 -9.78
N PRO A 149 -6.14 -3.29 -10.70
CA PRO A 149 -5.26 -2.23 -11.21
C PRO A 149 -5.21 -0.98 -10.33
N THR A 150 -4.87 0.20 -10.89
CA THR A 150 -4.75 1.47 -10.14
C THR A 150 -6.07 1.89 -9.47
N PHE A 151 -5.97 2.64 -8.39
CA PHE A 151 -7.13 3.04 -7.59
C PHE A 151 -8.12 3.93 -8.36
N ASP A 152 -7.63 4.83 -9.22
CA ASP A 152 -8.46 5.65 -10.10
C ASP A 152 -9.27 4.80 -11.11
N TRP A 153 -8.69 3.70 -11.58
CA TRP A 153 -9.41 2.72 -12.38
C TRP A 153 -10.55 2.08 -11.58
N HIS A 154 -10.29 1.67 -10.33
CA HIS A 154 -11.32 1.07 -9.47
C HIS A 154 -12.47 2.04 -9.22
N LEU A 155 -12.19 3.31 -8.93
CA LEU A 155 -13.23 4.33 -8.76
C LEU A 155 -14.07 4.49 -10.03
N THR A 156 -13.43 4.52 -11.19
CA THR A 156 -14.13 4.56 -12.49
C THR A 156 -15.00 3.32 -12.72
N ASN A 157 -14.44 2.13 -12.43
CA ASN A 157 -15.12 0.84 -12.60
C ASN A 157 -16.36 0.70 -11.70
N LEU A 158 -16.39 1.33 -10.53
CA LEU A 158 -17.57 1.33 -9.65
C LEU A 158 -18.85 1.83 -10.36
N SER A 159 -18.72 2.69 -11.36
CA SER A 159 -19.86 3.15 -12.16
C SER A 159 -20.63 2.01 -12.87
N ASN A 160 -19.95 0.91 -13.16
CA ASN A 160 -20.57 -0.27 -13.76
C ASN A 160 -21.50 -1.02 -12.79
N TYR A 161 -21.41 -0.72 -11.49
CA TYR A 161 -22.13 -1.42 -10.41
C TYR A 161 -23.25 -0.60 -9.77
N ILE A 162 -23.56 0.62 -10.27
CA ILE A 162 -24.60 1.50 -9.73
C ILE A 162 -25.97 0.81 -9.62
N GLY A 163 -26.25 -0.15 -10.49
CA GLY A 163 -27.50 -0.89 -10.49
C GLY A 163 -27.44 -2.25 -9.78
N LEU A 164 -26.41 -2.52 -8.94
CA LEU A 164 -26.31 -3.76 -8.19
C LEU A 164 -27.47 -3.90 -7.18
N GLN A 165 -28.12 -5.08 -7.23
CA GLN A 165 -29.19 -5.47 -6.30
C GLN A 165 -28.86 -6.83 -5.72
N ALA A 166 -29.39 -7.12 -4.51
CA ALA A 166 -29.24 -8.43 -3.87
C ALA A 166 -29.92 -9.57 -4.65
N GLU A 167 -30.94 -9.23 -5.43
CA GLU A 167 -31.67 -10.17 -6.28
C GLU A 167 -30.96 -10.31 -7.64
N ASN A 168 -30.90 -11.54 -8.15
CA ASN A 168 -30.39 -11.78 -9.50
C ASN A 168 -31.31 -11.14 -10.54
N ARG A 169 -30.75 -10.43 -11.48
CA ARG A 169 -31.49 -9.97 -12.66
C ARG A 169 -31.89 -11.18 -13.49
N GLU A 170 -33.01 -11.05 -14.19
CA GLU A 170 -33.42 -12.04 -15.20
C GLU A 170 -32.36 -12.13 -16.29
N THR A 171 -32.25 -13.33 -16.84
CA THR A 171 -31.39 -13.58 -18.01
C THR A 171 -31.80 -12.71 -19.18
N ILE A 172 -30.83 -12.09 -19.84
CA ILE A 172 -31.06 -11.28 -21.03
C ILE A 172 -30.40 -11.93 -22.25
N THR A 173 -31.02 -11.77 -23.42
CA THR A 173 -30.46 -12.25 -24.68
C THR A 173 -30.15 -11.06 -25.59
N VAL A 174 -28.92 -11.01 -26.10
CA VAL A 174 -28.45 -10.00 -27.05
C VAL A 174 -27.99 -10.71 -28.33
N GLY A 175 -28.76 -10.63 -29.39
CA GLY A 175 -28.56 -11.48 -30.58
C GLY A 175 -28.72 -12.94 -30.21
N ASP A 176 -27.71 -13.77 -30.51
CA ASP A 176 -27.68 -15.20 -30.17
C ASP A 176 -27.01 -15.50 -28.82
N LEU A 177 -26.54 -14.45 -28.09
CA LEU A 177 -25.85 -14.59 -26.82
C LEU A 177 -26.80 -14.41 -25.64
N THR A 178 -26.92 -15.45 -24.82
CA THR A 178 -27.66 -15.41 -23.56
C THR A 178 -26.70 -15.07 -22.42
N LEU A 179 -26.99 -13.98 -21.70
CA LEU A 179 -26.21 -13.50 -20.55
C LEU A 179 -26.97 -13.83 -19.28
N ASP A 180 -26.39 -14.73 -18.48
CA ASP A 180 -26.88 -15.09 -17.14
C ASP A 180 -25.77 -14.79 -16.12
N ARG A 181 -26.11 -14.12 -15.03
CA ARG A 181 -25.18 -13.82 -13.93
C ARG A 181 -24.71 -15.07 -13.16
N LYS A 182 -25.37 -16.20 -13.33
CA LYS A 182 -24.99 -17.45 -12.66
C LYS A 182 -23.80 -18.18 -13.30
N SER A 183 -23.34 -17.74 -14.45
CA SER A 183 -22.32 -18.45 -15.25
C SER A 183 -20.91 -17.92 -15.11
N VAL A 184 -20.60 -17.14 -14.06
CA VAL A 184 -19.22 -16.78 -13.73
C VAL A 184 -18.78 -17.65 -12.55
N VAL A 185 -18.36 -18.86 -12.88
CA VAL A 185 -17.53 -19.73 -12.04
C VAL A 185 -16.19 -19.89 -12.74
#